data_36993ec3db0fb4cfd7eff7e73780481c
#
_entry.id   36993ec3db0fb4cfd7eff7e73780481c
#
_cell.length_a   1.000
_cell.length_b   1.000
_cell.length_c   1.000
_cell.angle_alpha   90.00
_cell.angle_beta   90.00
_cell.angle_gamma   90.00
#
_symmetry.space_group_name_H-M   'P 1'
#
loop_
_entity.id
_entity.type
_entity.pdbx_description
1 polymer ?
#
loop_
_entity_poly.entity_id
_entity_poly.type
_entity_poly.pdbx_seq_one_letter_code
_entity_poly.pdbx_strand_id
1 'polypeptide(L)'
;IDDAVARVMKSEGGFIWACKNYDGDVMSDMVSSAFGSLAMMTSVLVSPEGYYEYEAAHGTVQRHYYKHLKGEETSTNSVATIFAWSGALRKRGELDGNKELMGFADRLEKATIDTIEAGEMTKDLALITTIENPTVLNSEGFIKAIAKRL
;
A
#
# COMPACT_ATOMS: atom_id res chain seq x y z
N ILE A 1 1.88 18.45 20.10
CA ILE A 1 1.79 17.94 18.71
C ILE A 1 2.13 19.01 17.67
N ASP A 2 1.67 20.24 17.81
CA ASP A 2 1.87 21.33 16.86
C ASP A 2 3.36 21.64 16.60
N ASP A 3 4.18 21.77 17.64
CA ASP A 3 5.63 21.98 17.51
C ASP A 3 6.32 20.77 16.87
N ALA A 4 5.90 19.55 17.19
CA ALA A 4 6.42 18.35 16.57
C ALA A 4 6.13 18.32 15.07
N VAL A 5 4.91 18.64 14.65
CA VAL A 5 4.54 18.75 13.22
C VAL A 5 5.40 19.79 12.51
N ALA A 6 5.56 20.96 13.10
CA ALA A 6 6.36 22.04 12.50
C ALA A 6 7.84 21.67 12.32
N ARG A 7 8.40 20.86 13.22
CA ARG A 7 9.77 20.34 13.12
C ARG A 7 9.89 19.21 12.07
N VAL A 8 8.97 18.25 12.12
CA VAL A 8 8.97 17.10 11.22
C VAL A 8 8.87 17.53 9.76
N MET A 9 7.97 18.45 9.44
CA MET A 9 7.77 18.95 8.08
C MET A 9 9.00 19.69 7.49
N LYS A 10 9.93 20.13 8.34
CA LYS A 10 11.17 20.80 7.93
C LYS A 10 12.40 19.89 8.01
N SER A 11 12.25 18.66 8.48
CA SER A 11 13.37 17.74 8.69
C SER A 11 13.72 16.97 7.42
N GLU A 12 14.96 16.51 7.36
CA GLU A 12 15.44 15.60 6.31
C GLU A 12 15.20 14.12 6.67
N GLY A 13 14.43 13.85 7.71
CA GLY A 13 14.13 12.51 8.20
C GLY A 13 15.18 12.00 9.22
N GLY A 14 15.32 10.67 9.33
CA GLY A 14 16.29 10.04 10.25
C GLY A 14 15.80 9.98 11.71
N PHE A 15 14.52 10.02 11.95
CA PHE A 15 13.90 9.93 13.29
C PHE A 15 12.69 8.98 13.28
N ILE A 16 12.30 8.55 14.48
CA ILE A 16 11.04 7.84 14.73
C ILE A 16 10.10 8.81 15.46
N TRP A 17 8.91 8.98 14.90
CA TRP A 17 7.89 9.83 15.52
C TRP A 17 6.84 8.96 16.23
N ALA A 18 6.94 8.87 17.55
CA ALA A 18 5.98 8.16 18.37
C ALA A 18 4.75 9.05 18.64
N CYS A 19 3.63 8.67 18.08
CA CYS A 19 2.35 9.36 18.26
C CYS A 19 1.38 8.51 19.09
N LYS A 20 0.41 9.17 19.75
CA LYS A 20 -0.79 8.49 20.21
C LYS A 20 -1.60 8.03 19.01
N ASN A 21 -2.44 6.99 19.19
CA ASN A 21 -3.13 6.31 18.09
C ASN A 21 -3.81 7.27 17.12
N TYR A 22 -4.70 8.13 17.59
CA TYR A 22 -5.41 9.07 16.72
C TYR A 22 -4.48 10.07 16.02
N ASP A 23 -3.52 10.62 16.73
CA ASP A 23 -2.55 11.56 16.17
C ASP A 23 -1.68 10.88 15.11
N GLY A 24 -1.30 9.62 15.34
CA GLY A 24 -0.56 8.79 14.39
C GLY A 24 -1.35 8.51 13.12
N ASP A 25 -2.62 8.13 13.26
CA ASP A 25 -3.52 7.88 12.13
C ASP A 25 -3.64 9.13 11.24
N VAL A 26 -3.92 10.28 11.85
CA VAL A 26 -4.06 11.54 11.12
C VAL A 26 -2.75 11.97 10.44
N MET A 27 -1.63 11.85 11.15
CA MET A 27 -0.32 12.26 10.62
C MET A 27 0.18 11.35 9.50
N SER A 28 0.01 10.03 9.63
CA SER A 28 0.40 9.09 8.59
C SER A 28 -0.42 9.26 7.31
N ASP A 29 -1.73 9.47 7.44
CA ASP A 29 -2.62 9.75 6.31
C ASP A 29 -2.26 11.06 5.60
N MET A 30 -1.96 12.11 6.37
CA MET A 30 -1.56 13.40 5.81
C MET A 30 -0.25 13.31 5.04
N VAL A 31 0.76 12.64 5.60
CA VAL A 31 2.05 12.43 4.93
C VAL A 31 1.87 11.57 3.67
N SER A 32 1.15 10.45 3.78
CA SER A 32 0.89 9.57 2.64
C SER A 32 0.15 10.29 1.51
N SER A 33 -0.85 11.10 1.84
CA SER A 33 -1.61 11.89 0.85
C SER A 33 -0.75 12.94 0.14
N ALA A 34 0.29 13.46 0.80
CA ALA A 34 1.20 14.42 0.19
C ALA A 34 2.15 13.78 -0.83
N PHE A 35 2.44 12.48 -0.70
CA PHE A 35 3.36 11.74 -1.57
C PHE A 35 2.69 10.77 -2.54
N GLY A 36 1.37 10.60 -2.46
CA GLY A 36 0.67 9.69 -3.36
C GLY A 36 -0.77 9.43 -2.97
N SER A 37 -1.20 8.17 -3.08
CA SER A 37 -2.54 7.72 -2.74
C SER A 37 -2.55 6.97 -1.40
N LEU A 38 -3.54 7.24 -0.55
CA LEU A 38 -3.85 6.43 0.64
C LEU A 38 -4.00 4.93 0.30
N ALA A 39 -4.44 4.62 -0.91
CA ALA A 39 -4.58 3.24 -1.39
C ALA A 39 -3.24 2.50 -1.57
N MET A 40 -2.11 3.17 -1.37
CA MET A 40 -0.78 2.56 -1.38
C MET A 40 -0.22 2.34 0.03
N MET A 41 -0.89 2.86 1.06
CA MET A 41 -0.43 2.79 2.44
C MET A 41 -0.83 1.48 3.10
N THR A 42 0.10 0.88 3.84
CA THR A 42 -0.14 -0.27 4.70
C THR A 42 0.06 0.10 6.16
N SER A 43 -0.58 -0.65 7.04
CA SER A 43 -0.43 -0.55 8.48
C SER A 43 0.08 -1.88 9.04
N VAL A 44 0.89 -1.79 10.08
CA VAL A 44 1.38 -2.96 10.83
C VAL A 44 1.15 -2.72 12.31
N LEU A 45 0.34 -3.55 12.93
CA LEU A 45 0.14 -3.54 14.37
C LEU A 45 1.03 -4.61 15.01
N VAL A 46 1.66 -4.25 16.11
CA VAL A 46 2.57 -5.15 16.83
C VAL A 46 2.18 -5.16 18.30
N SER A 47 1.87 -6.36 18.83
CA SER A 47 1.60 -6.51 20.26
C SER A 47 2.90 -6.53 21.07
N PRO A 48 2.85 -6.24 22.38
CA PRO A 48 4.00 -6.36 23.26
C PRO A 48 4.61 -7.77 23.27
N GLU A 49 3.80 -8.81 23.01
CA GLU A 49 4.22 -10.21 22.96
C GLU A 49 4.86 -10.59 21.60
N GLY A 50 4.89 -9.66 20.63
CA GLY A 50 5.51 -9.88 19.32
C GLY A 50 4.60 -10.55 18.29
N TYR A 51 3.28 -10.42 18.40
CA TYR A 51 2.35 -10.75 17.34
C TYR A 51 2.23 -9.59 16.36
N TYR A 52 2.08 -9.91 15.09
CA TYR A 52 2.01 -8.95 13.99
C TYR A 52 0.70 -9.09 13.23
N GLU A 53 0.04 -7.98 12.98
CA GLU A 53 -1.10 -7.87 12.09
C GLU A 53 -0.76 -6.88 10.97
N TYR A 54 -1.03 -7.26 9.74
CA TYR A 54 -0.79 -6.46 8.55
C TYR A 54 -2.10 -6.15 7.86
N GLU A 55 -2.34 -4.90 7.57
CA GLU A 55 -3.58 -4.45 6.94
C GLU A 55 -3.33 -3.37 5.88
N ALA A 56 -4.28 -3.18 4.98
CA ALA A 56 -4.34 -1.98 4.17
C ALA A 56 -4.86 -0.83 5.05
N ALA A 57 -4.22 0.33 5.00
CA ALA A 57 -4.59 1.48 5.84
C ALA A 57 -5.86 2.20 5.38
N HIS A 58 -6.60 1.67 4.42
CA HIS A 58 -7.86 2.22 3.93
C HIS A 58 -9.06 1.33 4.26
N GLY A 59 -10.26 1.90 4.19
CA GLY A 59 -11.51 1.19 4.48
C GLY A 59 -11.90 0.14 3.42
N THR A 60 -13.06 -0.46 3.61
CA THR A 60 -13.56 -1.62 2.84
C THR A 60 -14.02 -1.32 1.41
N VAL A 61 -13.96 -0.07 0.94
CA VAL A 61 -14.30 0.37 -0.43
C VAL A 61 -15.68 -0.11 -0.91
N GLN A 62 -16.67 -0.13 -0.03
CA GLN A 62 -18.02 -0.67 -0.25
C GLN A 62 -18.68 -0.19 -1.55
N ARG A 63 -18.45 1.07 -1.96
CA ARG A 63 -19.01 1.62 -3.19
C ARG A 63 -18.59 0.81 -4.42
N HIS A 64 -17.36 0.36 -4.50
CA HIS A 64 -16.87 -0.48 -5.60
C HIS A 64 -17.42 -1.91 -5.51
N TYR A 65 -17.56 -2.45 -4.31
CA TYR A 65 -18.16 -3.75 -4.10
C TYR A 65 -19.62 -3.80 -4.57
N TYR A 66 -20.42 -2.79 -4.23
CA TYR A 66 -21.80 -2.71 -4.71
C TYR A 66 -21.93 -2.55 -6.23
N LYS A 67 -20.99 -1.87 -6.87
CA LYS A 67 -20.92 -1.84 -8.34
C LYS A 67 -20.59 -3.21 -8.91
N HIS A 68 -19.61 -3.90 -8.36
CA HIS A 68 -19.26 -5.25 -8.77
C HIS A 68 -20.46 -6.21 -8.67
N LEU A 69 -21.24 -6.17 -7.58
CA LEU A 69 -22.46 -6.97 -7.43
C LEU A 69 -23.52 -6.70 -8.52
N LYS A 70 -23.50 -5.53 -9.13
CA LYS A 70 -24.37 -5.17 -10.26
C LYS A 70 -23.79 -5.55 -11.62
N GLY A 71 -22.63 -6.19 -11.65
CA GLY A 71 -21.93 -6.51 -12.89
C GLY A 71 -21.22 -5.32 -13.55
N GLU A 72 -21.07 -4.20 -12.83
CA GLU A 72 -20.35 -3.03 -13.33
C GLU A 72 -18.83 -3.23 -13.17
N GLU A 73 -18.07 -2.75 -14.15
CA GLU A 73 -16.62 -2.74 -14.07
C GLU A 73 -16.13 -1.76 -13.00
N THR A 74 -15.12 -2.17 -12.25
CA THR A 74 -14.48 -1.36 -11.21
C THR A 74 -12.99 -1.28 -11.40
N SER A 75 -12.40 -0.13 -11.05
CA SER A 75 -10.95 0.06 -10.98
C SER A 75 -10.60 0.47 -9.55
N THR A 76 -10.33 -0.53 -8.71
CA THR A 76 -9.92 -0.37 -7.32
C THR A 76 -8.43 -0.65 -7.20
N ASN A 77 -7.71 0.24 -6.54
CA ASN A 77 -6.28 0.06 -6.29
C ASN A 77 -6.08 -1.01 -5.20
N SER A 78 -5.36 -2.08 -5.54
CA SER A 78 -5.08 -3.18 -4.63
C SER A 78 -3.66 -3.15 -4.04
N VAL A 79 -2.87 -2.10 -4.29
CA VAL A 79 -1.46 -2.02 -3.87
C VAL A 79 -1.31 -2.19 -2.36
N ALA A 80 -2.07 -1.45 -1.55
CA ALA A 80 -1.99 -1.56 -0.09
C ALA A 80 -2.31 -2.98 0.41
N THR A 81 -3.31 -3.63 -0.17
CA THR A 81 -3.64 -5.03 0.16
C THR A 81 -2.53 -5.99 -0.24
N ILE A 82 -1.94 -5.81 -1.43
CA ILE A 82 -0.81 -6.63 -1.89
C ILE A 82 0.39 -6.45 -0.95
N PHE A 83 0.70 -5.22 -0.55
CA PHE A 83 1.82 -4.93 0.36
C PHE A 83 1.56 -5.41 1.79
N ALA A 84 0.32 -5.39 2.26
CA ALA A 84 -0.05 -6.02 3.53
C ALA A 84 0.23 -7.54 3.48
N TRP A 85 -0.17 -8.22 2.41
CA TRP A 85 0.12 -9.63 2.21
C TRP A 85 1.62 -9.92 2.08
N SER A 86 2.37 -9.16 1.28
CA SER A 86 3.81 -9.36 1.13
C SER A 86 4.55 -9.14 2.45
N GLY A 87 4.18 -8.12 3.22
CA GLY A 87 4.71 -7.88 4.56
C GLY A 87 4.45 -9.05 5.52
N ALA A 88 3.20 -9.56 5.55
CA ALA A 88 2.83 -10.71 6.37
C ALA A 88 3.59 -11.99 5.96
N LEU A 89 3.71 -12.25 4.65
CA LEU A 89 4.46 -13.39 4.12
C LEU A 89 5.95 -13.30 4.44
N ARG A 90 6.55 -12.10 4.30
CA ARG A 90 7.94 -11.86 4.68
C ARG A 90 8.15 -12.12 6.15
N LYS A 91 7.28 -11.59 7.01
CA LYS A 91 7.35 -11.79 8.44
C LYS A 91 7.18 -13.27 8.83
N ARG A 92 6.27 -13.98 8.19
CA ARG A 92 6.12 -15.43 8.38
C ARG A 92 7.39 -16.17 7.97
N GLY A 93 7.97 -15.79 6.83
CA GLY A 93 9.24 -16.34 6.35
C GLY A 93 10.40 -16.11 7.33
N GLU A 94 10.47 -14.92 7.94
CA GLU A 94 11.47 -14.61 8.99
C GLU A 94 11.29 -15.54 10.20
N LEU A 95 10.06 -15.67 10.70
CA LEU A 95 9.77 -16.50 11.88
C LEU A 95 10.05 -17.98 11.66
N ASP A 96 9.84 -18.49 10.44
CA ASP A 96 10.08 -19.89 10.07
C ASP A 96 11.47 -20.16 9.51
N GLY A 97 12.29 -19.13 9.29
CA GLY A 97 13.56 -19.25 8.58
C GLY A 97 13.40 -19.62 7.10
N ASN A 98 12.25 -19.38 6.50
CA ASN A 98 11.91 -19.72 5.12
C ASN A 98 12.32 -18.60 4.16
N LYS A 99 13.53 -18.71 3.60
CA LYS A 99 14.08 -17.73 2.67
C LYS A 99 13.32 -17.66 1.33
N GLU A 100 12.73 -18.77 0.89
CA GLU A 100 11.95 -18.80 -0.36
C GLU A 100 10.69 -17.96 -0.24
N LEU A 101 10.01 -18.04 0.90
CA LEU A 101 8.82 -17.25 1.19
C LEU A 101 9.15 -15.75 1.27
N MET A 102 10.27 -15.40 1.91
CA MET A 102 10.75 -14.01 1.95
C MET A 102 11.07 -13.50 0.55
N GLY A 103 11.80 -14.28 -0.26
CA GLY A 103 12.12 -13.93 -1.63
C GLY A 103 10.88 -13.81 -2.55
N PHE A 104 9.84 -14.60 -2.30
CA PHE A 104 8.55 -14.44 -2.99
C PHE A 104 7.90 -13.10 -2.64
N ALA A 105 7.86 -12.73 -1.36
CA ALA A 105 7.31 -11.46 -0.92
C ALA A 105 8.03 -10.27 -1.57
N ASP A 106 9.37 -10.31 -1.63
CA ASP A 106 10.18 -9.26 -2.27
C ASP A 106 9.89 -9.16 -3.78
N ARG A 107 9.76 -10.29 -4.48
CA ARG A 107 9.40 -10.30 -5.90
C ARG A 107 8.00 -9.75 -6.14
N LEU A 108 7.03 -10.07 -5.27
CA LEU A 108 5.66 -9.57 -5.39
C LEU A 108 5.60 -8.05 -5.25
N GLU A 109 6.30 -7.49 -4.30
CA GLU A 109 6.41 -6.02 -4.14
C GLU A 109 7.08 -5.39 -5.36
N LYS A 110 8.20 -5.96 -5.79
CA LYS A 110 8.91 -5.47 -6.98
C LYS A 110 8.04 -5.54 -8.23
N ALA A 111 7.36 -6.64 -8.49
CA ALA A 111 6.47 -6.80 -9.63
C ALA A 111 5.32 -5.77 -9.61
N THR A 112 4.82 -5.44 -8.42
CA THR A 112 3.78 -4.41 -8.25
C THR A 112 4.31 -3.03 -8.61
N ILE A 113 5.49 -2.66 -8.10
CA ILE A 113 6.14 -1.38 -8.39
C ILE A 113 6.48 -1.30 -9.89
N ASP A 114 7.14 -2.31 -10.45
CA ASP A 114 7.51 -2.37 -11.87
C ASP A 114 6.29 -2.24 -12.80
N THR A 115 5.12 -2.73 -12.38
CA THR A 115 3.88 -2.61 -13.14
C THR A 115 3.44 -1.15 -13.21
N ILE A 116 3.46 -0.44 -12.08
CA ILE A 116 3.10 0.97 -12.01
C ILE A 116 4.11 1.84 -12.77
N GLU A 117 5.40 1.58 -12.59
CA GLU A 117 6.47 2.32 -13.27
C GLU A 117 6.46 2.11 -14.79
N ALA A 118 5.98 0.95 -15.27
CA ALA A 118 5.74 0.70 -16.68
C ALA A 118 4.50 1.43 -17.24
N GLY A 119 3.79 2.19 -16.43
CA GLY A 119 2.60 2.94 -16.82
C GLY A 119 1.30 2.13 -16.82
N GLU A 120 1.31 0.89 -16.33
CA GLU A 120 0.11 0.06 -16.16
C GLU A 120 -0.44 0.20 -14.74
N MET A 121 -1.57 0.86 -14.59
CA MET A 121 -2.07 1.24 -13.26
C MET A 121 -3.57 1.39 -13.17
N THR A 122 -4.10 1.47 -11.96
CA THR A 122 -5.50 1.74 -11.68
C THR A 122 -5.84 3.22 -11.90
N LYS A 123 -7.13 3.52 -12.04
CA LYS A 123 -7.62 4.86 -12.39
C LYS A 123 -7.17 5.95 -11.41
N ASP A 124 -7.13 5.66 -10.11
CA ASP A 124 -6.70 6.60 -9.08
C ASP A 124 -5.23 7.00 -9.25
N LEU A 125 -4.35 6.04 -9.54
CA LEU A 125 -2.94 6.30 -9.82
C LEU A 125 -2.74 7.04 -11.14
N ALA A 126 -3.52 6.73 -12.16
CA ALA A 126 -3.46 7.41 -13.44
C ALA A 126 -3.84 8.90 -13.35
N LEU A 127 -4.59 9.31 -12.32
CA LEU A 127 -4.94 10.72 -12.10
C LEU A 127 -3.82 11.55 -11.47
N ILE A 128 -2.84 10.90 -10.83
CA ILE A 128 -1.77 11.58 -10.08
C ILE A 128 -0.37 11.30 -10.64
N THR A 129 -0.25 10.35 -11.58
CA THR A 129 1.04 10.01 -12.19
C THR A 129 1.57 11.13 -13.09
N THR A 130 2.89 11.21 -13.18
CA THR A 130 3.60 12.05 -14.15
C THR A 130 3.93 11.32 -15.46
N ILE A 131 3.60 10.04 -15.56
CA ILE A 131 3.81 9.22 -16.75
C ILE A 131 2.83 9.69 -17.84
N GLU A 132 3.33 9.98 -19.01
CA GLU A 132 2.52 10.35 -20.17
C GLU A 132 1.76 9.13 -20.71
N ASN A 133 0.44 9.28 -20.92
CA ASN A 133 -0.43 8.26 -21.51
C ASN A 133 -0.40 6.89 -20.77
N PRO A 134 -0.67 6.84 -19.45
CA PRO A 134 -0.68 5.59 -18.72
C PRO A 134 -1.80 4.67 -19.20
N THR A 135 -1.57 3.37 -19.16
CA THR A 135 -2.59 2.36 -19.41
C THR A 135 -3.45 2.17 -18.17
N VAL A 136 -4.70 2.66 -18.22
CA VAL A 136 -5.64 2.52 -17.11
C VAL A 136 -6.25 1.12 -17.12
N LEU A 137 -6.03 0.38 -16.03
CA LEU A 137 -6.53 -0.96 -15.85
C LEU A 137 -7.66 -1.01 -14.82
N ASN A 138 -8.61 -1.92 -15.03
CA ASN A 138 -9.54 -2.30 -13.98
C ASN A 138 -8.84 -3.16 -12.91
N SER A 139 -9.54 -3.46 -11.82
CA SER A 139 -8.94 -4.20 -10.68
C SER A 139 -8.36 -5.57 -11.10
N GLU A 140 -9.09 -6.32 -11.93
CA GLU A 140 -8.64 -7.63 -12.42
C GLU A 140 -7.45 -7.51 -13.37
N GLY A 141 -7.50 -6.56 -14.29
CA GLY A 141 -6.42 -6.28 -15.25
C GLY A 141 -5.12 -5.90 -14.56
N PHE A 142 -5.21 -5.09 -13.50
CA PHE A 142 -4.05 -4.67 -12.72
C PHE A 142 -3.39 -5.86 -11.99
N ILE A 143 -4.18 -6.71 -11.32
CA ILE A 143 -3.67 -7.92 -10.68
C ILE A 143 -3.02 -8.87 -11.71
N LYS A 144 -3.63 -9.04 -12.89
CA LYS A 144 -3.07 -9.86 -13.97
C LYS A 144 -1.76 -9.28 -14.53
N ALA A 145 -1.64 -7.95 -14.61
CA ALA A 145 -0.41 -7.29 -15.05
C ALA A 145 0.74 -7.51 -14.06
N ILE A 146 0.46 -7.46 -12.76
CA ILE A 146 1.44 -7.81 -11.71
C ILE A 146 1.83 -9.27 -11.80
N ALA A 147 0.87 -10.19 -11.91
CA ALA A 147 1.13 -11.62 -11.99
C ALA A 147 2.00 -12.03 -13.19
N LYS A 148 1.97 -11.27 -14.29
CA LYS A 148 2.85 -11.52 -15.45
C LYS A 148 4.31 -11.15 -15.20
N ARG A 149 4.58 -10.30 -14.19
CA ARG A 149 5.93 -9.84 -13.83
C ARG A 149 6.52 -10.60 -12.64
N LEU A 150 5.71 -11.37 -11.92
CA LEU A 150 6.09 -12.18 -10.78
C LEU A 150 6.83 -13.45 -11.20
#